data_68aa6efbc5eec26ae0587bcdd99e9aa8
#
_entry.id   68aa6efbc5eec26ae0587bcdd99e9aa8
#
_cell.length_a   1.000
_cell.length_b   1.000
_cell.length_c   1.000
_cell.angle_alpha   90.00
_cell.angle_beta   90.00
_cell.angle_gamma   90.00
#
_symmetry.space_group_name_H-M   'P 1'
#
loop_
_entity.id
_entity.type
_entity.pdbx_description
1 polymer ?
#
loop_
_entity_poly.entity_id
_entity_poly.type
_entity_poly.pdbx_seq_one_letter_code
_entity_poly.pdbx_strand_id
1 'polypeptide(L)'
;LTSVLAVLAWLTGMNTLLAGAAGATAVLSAVTAVLFTEPAPTALKALREYAVLLALSISGAIGVAAWNANVNPRMFGLVAMLVAVVFAVATVWSLGSGLHGLNKHHLKPLAVVALVAVALFFYGSFLRTSGSATLTTFLDESIVWMRQSIVGVPRPYEFLIGFPALIVGTSLRSRYREGWWICVLAVVGSVIVTVSLVDPAAYPSYFALSTLYSAILRLIIGLAARAVVMRPRGRRSARAVQLPKRVEPKRLAPLK
;
A
#
# COMPACT_ATOMS: atom_id res chain seq x y z
N LEU A 1 -3.03 1.44 -25.80
CA LEU A 1 -1.63 1.03 -25.86
C LEU A 1 -1.38 -0.21 -24.99
N THR A 2 -1.78 -0.23 -23.73
CA THR A 2 -1.60 -1.35 -22.79
C THR A 2 -2.23 -2.64 -23.27
N SER A 3 -3.45 -2.61 -23.84
CA SER A 3 -4.14 -3.79 -24.37
C SER A 3 -3.41 -4.39 -25.56
N VAL A 4 -2.88 -3.54 -26.46
CA VAL A 4 -2.10 -4.01 -27.61
C VAL A 4 -0.80 -4.66 -27.17
N LEU A 5 -0.08 -4.06 -26.23
CA LEU A 5 1.14 -4.65 -25.67
C LEU A 5 0.85 -5.97 -24.95
N ALA A 6 -0.26 -6.07 -24.25
CA ALA A 6 -0.68 -7.30 -23.60
C ALA A 6 -0.95 -8.43 -24.60
N VAL A 7 -1.67 -8.14 -25.69
CA VAL A 7 -1.92 -9.11 -26.76
C VAL A 7 -0.62 -9.52 -27.44
N LEU A 8 0.26 -8.57 -27.76
CA LEU A 8 1.57 -8.86 -28.35
C LEU A 8 2.44 -9.72 -27.41
N ALA A 9 2.47 -9.41 -26.12
CA ALA A 9 3.21 -10.19 -25.14
C ALA A 9 2.72 -11.64 -25.08
N TRP A 10 1.40 -11.82 -25.11
CA TRP A 10 0.79 -13.15 -25.10
C TRP A 10 1.06 -13.93 -26.39
N LEU A 11 0.93 -13.28 -27.55
CA LEU A 11 1.13 -13.91 -28.87
C LEU A 11 2.59 -14.27 -29.13
N THR A 12 3.53 -13.42 -28.72
CA THR A 12 4.96 -13.63 -29.01
C THR A 12 5.65 -14.53 -27.98
N GLY A 13 5.12 -14.63 -26.75
CA GLY A 13 5.75 -15.36 -25.66
C GLY A 13 7.12 -14.79 -25.23
N MET A 14 7.50 -13.60 -25.73
CA MET A 14 8.78 -12.98 -25.39
C MET A 14 8.82 -12.58 -23.92
N ASN A 15 9.77 -13.12 -23.15
CA ASN A 15 9.85 -12.87 -21.71
C ASN A 15 9.96 -11.39 -21.35
N THR A 16 10.61 -10.57 -22.16
CA THR A 16 10.71 -9.12 -21.95
C THR A 16 9.34 -8.42 -22.01
N LEU A 17 8.48 -8.82 -22.95
CA LEU A 17 7.13 -8.29 -23.07
C LEU A 17 6.22 -8.81 -21.96
N LEU A 18 6.35 -10.09 -21.57
CA LEU A 18 5.63 -10.68 -20.46
C LEU A 18 6.00 -9.98 -19.13
N ALA A 19 7.30 -9.73 -18.90
CA ALA A 19 7.77 -8.99 -17.73
C ALA A 19 7.26 -7.54 -17.71
N GLY A 20 7.25 -6.86 -18.87
CA GLY A 20 6.68 -5.53 -19.02
C GLY A 20 5.18 -5.50 -18.74
N ALA A 21 4.43 -6.46 -19.26
CA ALA A 21 2.99 -6.60 -19.03
C ALA A 21 2.67 -6.91 -17.55
N ALA A 22 3.43 -7.81 -16.93
CA ALA A 22 3.33 -8.09 -15.50
C ALA A 22 3.63 -6.85 -14.64
N GLY A 23 4.69 -6.09 -14.99
CA GLY A 23 5.04 -4.84 -14.31
C GLY A 23 3.95 -3.77 -14.46
N ALA A 24 3.42 -3.58 -15.66
CA ALA A 24 2.29 -2.67 -15.90
C ALA A 24 1.06 -3.10 -15.10
N THR A 25 0.74 -4.39 -15.06
CA THR A 25 -0.36 -4.93 -14.26
C THR A 25 -0.15 -4.66 -12.77
N ALA A 26 1.05 -4.86 -12.24
CA ALA A 26 1.38 -4.59 -10.85
C ALA A 26 1.19 -3.11 -10.49
N VAL A 27 1.75 -2.21 -11.31
CA VAL A 27 1.67 -0.77 -11.10
C VAL A 27 0.24 -0.26 -11.20
N LEU A 28 -0.45 -0.61 -12.28
CA LEU A 28 -1.82 -0.13 -12.52
C LEU A 28 -2.79 -0.66 -11.46
N SER A 29 -2.73 -1.94 -11.10
CA SER A 29 -3.60 -2.50 -10.07
C SER A 29 -3.34 -1.87 -8.70
N ALA A 30 -2.08 -1.64 -8.33
CA ALA A 30 -1.74 -1.02 -7.05
C ALA A 30 -2.19 0.45 -6.97
N VAL A 31 -1.97 1.22 -8.01
CA VAL A 31 -2.37 2.63 -8.05
C VAL A 31 -3.88 2.78 -8.13
N THR A 32 -4.54 2.01 -9.02
CA THR A 32 -6.01 2.05 -9.13
C THR A 32 -6.69 1.60 -7.84
N ALA A 33 -6.15 0.59 -7.14
CA ALA A 33 -6.67 0.16 -5.85
C ALA A 33 -6.74 1.31 -4.84
N VAL A 34 -5.73 2.18 -4.81
CA VAL A 34 -5.71 3.36 -3.92
C VAL A 34 -6.63 4.47 -4.44
N LEU A 35 -6.62 4.72 -5.75
CA LEU A 35 -7.46 5.78 -6.35
C LEU A 35 -8.95 5.48 -6.25
N PHE A 36 -9.34 4.21 -6.26
CA PHE A 36 -10.74 3.78 -6.10
C PHE A 36 -11.28 3.95 -4.69
N THR A 37 -10.44 4.29 -3.70
CA THR A 37 -10.90 4.50 -2.32
C THR A 37 -11.67 5.79 -2.16
N GLU A 38 -12.70 5.77 -1.30
CA GLU A 38 -13.53 6.91 -0.95
C GLU A 38 -13.15 7.49 0.43
N PRO A 39 -13.48 8.76 0.70
CA PRO A 39 -13.30 9.35 2.02
C PRO A 39 -14.10 8.60 3.09
N ALA A 40 -13.46 8.25 4.20
CA ALA A 40 -14.03 7.42 5.24
C ALA A 40 -14.20 8.17 6.58
N PRO A 41 -15.29 8.88 6.81
CA PRO A 41 -15.51 9.62 8.06
C PRO A 41 -15.72 8.71 9.27
N THR A 42 -16.21 7.47 9.07
CA THR A 42 -16.44 6.49 10.13
C THR A 42 -15.46 5.33 10.05
N ALA A 43 -15.26 4.61 11.17
CA ALA A 43 -14.40 3.42 11.19
C ALA A 43 -14.91 2.31 10.24
N LEU A 44 -16.23 2.13 10.17
CA LEU A 44 -16.84 1.13 9.28
C LEU A 44 -16.58 1.45 7.79
N LYS A 45 -16.66 2.73 7.39
CA LYS A 45 -16.30 3.13 6.03
C LYS A 45 -14.81 2.92 5.78
N ALA A 46 -13.94 3.21 6.73
CA ALA A 46 -12.50 2.94 6.59
C ALA A 46 -12.21 1.45 6.46
N LEU A 47 -12.93 0.59 7.17
CA LEU A 47 -12.85 -0.86 7.02
C LEU A 47 -13.30 -1.32 5.62
N ARG A 48 -14.39 -0.75 5.10
CA ARG A 48 -14.84 -1.03 3.73
C ARG A 48 -13.78 -0.66 2.69
N GLU A 49 -13.19 0.53 2.79
CA GLU A 49 -12.15 0.97 1.87
C GLU A 49 -10.88 0.11 1.97
N TYR A 50 -10.55 -0.32 3.18
CA TYR A 50 -9.49 -1.28 3.41
C TYR A 50 -9.75 -2.62 2.70
N ALA A 51 -10.95 -3.17 2.83
CA ALA A 51 -11.33 -4.42 2.17
C ALA A 51 -11.31 -4.29 0.63
N VAL A 52 -11.77 -3.16 0.09
CA VAL A 52 -11.71 -2.86 -1.36
C VAL A 52 -10.26 -2.82 -1.85
N LEU A 53 -9.39 -2.08 -1.15
CA LEU A 53 -7.97 -2.03 -1.51
C LEU A 53 -7.32 -3.41 -1.48
N LEU A 54 -7.57 -4.18 -0.44
CA LEU A 54 -7.01 -5.53 -0.28
C LEU A 54 -7.48 -6.45 -1.41
N ALA A 55 -8.78 -6.46 -1.70
CA ALA A 55 -9.35 -7.28 -2.78
C ALA A 55 -8.76 -6.92 -4.16
N LEU A 56 -8.63 -5.62 -4.47
CA LEU A 56 -8.01 -5.16 -5.72
C LEU A 56 -6.52 -5.52 -5.77
N SER A 57 -5.79 -5.44 -4.65
CA SER A 57 -4.38 -5.83 -4.59
C SER A 57 -4.20 -7.34 -4.79
N ILE A 58 -5.07 -8.18 -4.22
CA ILE A 58 -5.04 -9.63 -4.43
C ILE A 58 -5.39 -9.97 -5.88
N SER A 59 -6.42 -9.34 -6.44
CA SER A 59 -6.76 -9.49 -7.85
C SER A 59 -5.58 -9.11 -8.77
N GLY A 60 -4.89 -8.02 -8.43
CA GLY A 60 -3.66 -7.62 -9.09
C GLY A 60 -2.55 -8.68 -8.99
N ALA A 61 -2.39 -9.32 -7.83
CA ALA A 61 -1.39 -10.38 -7.65
C ALA A 61 -1.66 -11.59 -8.54
N ILE A 62 -2.92 -12.00 -8.66
CA ILE A 62 -3.35 -13.07 -9.57
C ILE A 62 -3.09 -12.66 -11.02
N GLY A 63 -3.42 -11.42 -11.40
CA GLY A 63 -3.16 -10.89 -12.73
C GLY A 63 -1.67 -10.85 -13.08
N VAL A 64 -0.81 -10.48 -12.13
CA VAL A 64 0.66 -10.49 -12.32
C VAL A 64 1.17 -11.91 -12.48
N ALA A 65 0.72 -12.84 -11.65
CA ALA A 65 1.11 -14.25 -11.73
C ALA A 65 0.67 -14.91 -13.06
N ALA A 66 -0.49 -14.52 -13.60
CA ALA A 66 -1.01 -15.04 -14.87
C ALA A 66 -0.10 -14.77 -16.07
N TRP A 67 0.76 -13.74 -16.02
CA TRP A 67 1.74 -13.49 -17.08
C TRP A 67 2.87 -14.50 -17.11
N ASN A 68 3.11 -15.23 -16.02
CA ASN A 68 4.15 -16.25 -15.90
C ASN A 68 5.53 -15.79 -16.42
N ALA A 69 5.88 -14.52 -16.15
CA ALA A 69 7.11 -13.92 -16.60
C ALA A 69 8.30 -14.43 -15.77
N ASN A 70 9.35 -14.87 -16.42
CA ASN A 70 10.58 -15.27 -15.73
C ASN A 70 11.40 -14.04 -15.38
N VAL A 71 11.26 -13.56 -14.13
CA VAL A 71 11.92 -12.35 -13.62
C VAL A 71 12.53 -12.61 -12.25
N ASN A 72 13.55 -11.82 -11.90
CA ASN A 72 14.05 -11.80 -10.54
C ASN A 72 13.01 -11.12 -9.61
N PRO A 73 12.37 -11.84 -8.67
CA PRO A 73 11.26 -11.29 -7.88
C PRO A 73 11.64 -10.05 -7.08
N ARG A 74 12.87 -9.98 -6.57
CA ARG A 74 13.36 -8.84 -5.76
C ARG A 74 13.50 -7.59 -6.62
N MET A 75 14.16 -7.69 -7.77
CA MET A 75 14.34 -6.54 -8.69
C MET A 75 13.01 -6.10 -9.30
N PHE A 76 12.18 -7.05 -9.70
CA PHE A 76 10.84 -6.77 -10.20
C PHE A 76 10.00 -5.99 -9.18
N GLY A 77 9.98 -6.44 -7.92
CA GLY A 77 9.26 -5.77 -6.85
C GLY A 77 9.76 -4.35 -6.58
N LEU A 78 11.08 -4.13 -6.57
CA LEU A 78 11.66 -2.79 -6.40
C LEU A 78 11.29 -1.84 -7.54
N VAL A 79 11.42 -2.29 -8.79
CA VAL A 79 11.09 -1.49 -9.96
C VAL A 79 9.60 -1.17 -9.99
N ALA A 80 8.74 -2.16 -9.78
CA ALA A 80 7.29 -1.96 -9.72
C ALA A 80 6.90 -0.97 -8.61
N MET A 81 7.53 -1.06 -7.44
CA MET A 81 7.29 -0.15 -6.32
C MET A 81 7.70 1.29 -6.65
N LEU A 82 8.89 1.48 -7.20
CA LEU A 82 9.36 2.82 -7.59
C LEU A 82 8.44 3.45 -8.63
N VAL A 83 8.11 2.71 -9.70
CA VAL A 83 7.22 3.20 -10.76
C VAL A 83 5.83 3.49 -10.22
N ALA A 84 5.26 2.62 -9.38
CA ALA A 84 3.95 2.83 -8.79
C ALA A 84 3.89 4.05 -7.86
N VAL A 85 4.92 4.29 -7.05
CA VAL A 85 4.99 5.46 -6.17
C VAL A 85 5.11 6.74 -6.99
N VAL A 86 5.98 6.78 -8.01
CA VAL A 86 6.12 7.93 -8.91
C VAL A 86 4.80 8.22 -9.62
N PHE A 87 4.14 7.19 -10.15
CA PHE A 87 2.85 7.34 -10.82
C PHE A 87 1.74 7.81 -9.87
N ALA A 88 1.70 7.28 -8.64
CA ALA A 88 0.75 7.72 -7.62
C ALA A 88 0.98 9.17 -7.19
N VAL A 89 2.23 9.58 -6.98
CA VAL A 89 2.59 10.96 -6.68
C VAL A 89 2.18 11.88 -7.81
N ALA A 90 2.50 11.55 -9.06
CA ALA A 90 2.12 12.34 -10.23
C ALA A 90 0.59 12.48 -10.35
N THR A 91 -0.15 11.39 -10.10
CA THR A 91 -1.62 11.40 -10.14
C THR A 91 -2.22 12.25 -9.03
N VAL A 92 -1.73 12.13 -7.79
CA VAL A 92 -2.19 12.95 -6.66
C VAL A 92 -1.85 14.43 -6.90
N TRP A 93 -0.71 14.70 -7.49
CA TRP A 93 -0.33 16.07 -7.91
C TRP A 93 -1.30 16.62 -8.96
N SER A 94 -1.61 15.86 -10.00
CA SER A 94 -2.52 16.28 -11.07
C SER A 94 -3.97 16.47 -10.60
N LEU A 95 -4.40 15.73 -9.58
CA LEU A 95 -5.72 15.90 -8.94
C LEU A 95 -5.85 17.21 -8.13
N GLY A 96 -4.87 18.11 -8.25
CA GLY A 96 -4.90 19.43 -7.64
C GLY A 96 -4.64 19.42 -6.13
N SER A 97 -4.06 18.36 -5.60
CA SER A 97 -3.53 18.30 -4.22
C SER A 97 -2.09 18.81 -4.16
N GLY A 98 -1.75 19.83 -4.98
CA GLY A 98 -0.42 20.41 -5.02
C GLY A 98 0.11 20.82 -3.64
N LEU A 99 1.44 20.92 -3.51
CA LEU A 99 2.14 21.29 -2.26
C LEU A 99 1.72 22.65 -1.68
N HIS A 100 1.05 23.49 -2.46
CA HIS A 100 0.60 24.82 -2.02
C HIS A 100 -0.44 24.80 -0.90
N GLY A 101 -1.16 23.67 -0.71
CA GLY A 101 -2.06 23.44 0.42
C GLY A 101 -1.40 22.78 1.63
N LEU A 102 -0.17 22.28 1.48
CA LEU A 102 0.61 21.70 2.57
C LEU A 102 1.22 22.82 3.43
N ASN A 103 0.42 23.32 4.37
CA ASN A 103 0.94 24.20 5.41
C ASN A 103 2.05 23.48 6.18
N LYS A 104 3.10 24.20 6.60
CA LYS A 104 4.28 23.66 7.33
C LYS A 104 3.92 22.71 8.47
N HIS A 105 2.70 22.84 9.04
CA HIS A 105 2.18 21.99 10.10
C HIS A 105 1.75 20.57 9.63
N HIS A 106 1.40 20.40 8.35
CA HIS A 106 0.99 19.11 7.78
C HIS A 106 2.16 18.36 7.13
N LEU A 107 3.18 19.08 6.71
CA LEU A 107 4.40 18.51 6.14
C LEU A 107 5.19 17.70 7.19
N LYS A 108 5.21 18.15 8.44
CA LYS A 108 5.91 17.47 9.54
C LYS A 108 5.44 16.03 9.78
N PRO A 109 4.13 15.75 9.98
CA PRO A 109 3.69 14.37 10.19
C PRO A 109 3.89 13.49 8.95
N LEU A 110 3.77 14.05 7.74
CA LEU A 110 4.06 13.31 6.50
C LEU A 110 5.55 12.97 6.40
N ALA A 111 6.43 13.91 6.69
CA ALA A 111 7.87 13.71 6.72
C ALA A 111 8.28 12.69 7.79
N VAL A 112 7.66 12.74 8.98
CA VAL A 112 7.90 11.75 10.03
C VAL A 112 7.48 10.35 9.59
N VAL A 113 6.31 10.19 8.98
CA VAL A 113 5.85 8.88 8.49
C VAL A 113 6.75 8.38 7.37
N ALA A 114 7.15 9.23 6.43
CA ALA A 114 8.08 8.87 5.37
C ALA A 114 9.46 8.49 5.95
N LEU A 115 9.97 9.26 6.92
CA LEU A 115 11.24 8.97 7.60
C LEU A 115 11.20 7.64 8.34
N VAL A 116 10.11 7.37 9.08
CA VAL A 116 9.90 6.09 9.77
C VAL A 116 9.83 4.93 8.77
N ALA A 117 9.17 5.13 7.63
CA ALA A 117 9.11 4.13 6.56
C ALA A 117 10.50 3.79 6.00
N VAL A 118 11.29 4.83 5.70
CA VAL A 118 12.67 4.70 5.23
C VAL A 118 13.55 4.06 6.30
N ALA A 119 13.43 4.50 7.56
CA ALA A 119 14.19 3.95 8.67
C ALA A 119 13.89 2.46 8.90
N LEU A 120 12.63 2.04 8.83
CA LEU A 120 12.24 0.63 8.94
C LEU A 120 12.79 -0.21 7.78
N PHE A 121 12.77 0.36 6.56
CA PHE A 121 13.34 -0.32 5.39
C PHE A 121 14.85 -0.54 5.55
N PHE A 122 15.60 0.50 5.93
CA PHE A 122 17.03 0.41 6.18
C PHE A 122 17.36 -0.43 7.41
N TYR A 123 16.56 -0.33 8.47
CA TYR A 123 16.74 -1.14 9.68
C TYR A 123 16.66 -2.64 9.38
N GLY A 124 15.68 -3.07 8.57
CA GLY A 124 15.56 -4.47 8.15
C GLY A 124 16.76 -4.96 7.32
N SER A 125 17.31 -4.10 6.46
CA SER A 125 18.52 -4.39 5.70
C SER A 125 19.77 -4.40 6.58
N PHE A 126 19.90 -3.42 7.46
CA PHE A 126 21.03 -3.28 8.38
C PHE A 126 21.10 -4.43 9.40
N LEU A 127 19.97 -4.86 9.95
CA LEU A 127 19.89 -6.01 10.85
C LEU A 127 20.42 -7.30 10.21
N ARG A 128 20.14 -7.51 8.92
CA ARG A 128 20.61 -8.69 8.19
C ARG A 128 22.11 -8.65 7.88
N THR A 129 22.69 -7.46 7.71
CA THR A 129 24.10 -7.31 7.31
C THR A 129 25.03 -7.05 8.49
N SER A 130 24.56 -6.42 9.56
CA SER A 130 25.38 -5.95 10.68
C SER A 130 24.78 -6.27 12.06
N GLY A 131 23.68 -7.02 12.10
CA GLY A 131 23.05 -7.46 13.36
C GLY A 131 23.94 -8.41 14.14
N SER A 132 23.84 -8.40 15.48
CA SER A 132 24.52 -9.40 16.30
C SER A 132 24.01 -10.81 15.94
N ALA A 133 24.92 -11.80 15.93
CA ALA A 133 24.57 -13.19 15.63
C ALA A 133 23.36 -13.69 16.44
N THR A 134 23.28 -13.31 17.71
CA THR A 134 22.19 -13.67 18.62
C THR A 134 20.84 -13.15 18.16
N LEU A 135 20.76 -11.88 17.70
CA LEU A 135 19.51 -11.28 17.20
C LEU A 135 19.07 -11.87 15.85
N THR A 136 20.02 -12.11 14.94
CA THR A 136 19.71 -12.75 13.67
C THR A 136 19.24 -14.18 13.86
N THR A 137 19.90 -14.97 14.72
CA THR A 137 19.48 -16.34 15.05
C THR A 137 18.08 -16.35 15.67
N PHE A 138 17.80 -15.48 16.65
CA PHE A 138 16.47 -15.38 17.28
C PHE A 138 15.38 -15.04 16.27
N LEU A 139 15.65 -14.11 15.33
CA LEU A 139 14.70 -13.76 14.28
C LEU A 139 14.47 -14.91 13.29
N ASP A 140 15.54 -15.59 12.89
CA ASP A 140 15.46 -16.74 11.98
C ASP A 140 14.72 -17.91 12.63
N GLU A 141 15.02 -18.23 13.88
CA GLU A 141 14.29 -19.26 14.65
C GLU A 141 12.81 -18.90 14.81
N SER A 142 12.50 -17.64 15.11
CA SER A 142 11.12 -17.16 15.20
C SER A 142 10.37 -17.29 13.87
N ILE A 143 11.02 -16.98 12.74
CA ILE A 143 10.45 -17.15 11.40
C ILE A 143 10.24 -18.64 11.08
N VAL A 144 11.20 -19.49 11.40
CA VAL A 144 11.09 -20.95 11.20
C VAL A 144 9.96 -21.52 12.04
N TRP A 145 9.88 -21.14 13.33
CA TRP A 145 8.80 -21.54 14.21
C TRP A 145 7.42 -21.10 13.68
N MET A 146 7.28 -19.84 13.23
CA MET A 146 6.04 -19.35 12.64
C MET A 146 5.66 -20.14 11.38
N ARG A 147 6.63 -20.46 10.51
CA ARG A 147 6.38 -21.28 9.31
C ARG A 147 5.88 -22.67 9.65
N GLN A 148 6.44 -23.29 10.67
CA GLN A 148 6.07 -24.64 11.09
C GLN A 148 4.72 -24.67 11.81
N SER A 149 4.43 -23.65 12.65
CA SER A 149 3.24 -23.62 13.50
C SER A 149 2.00 -23.08 12.78
N ILE A 150 2.13 -22.04 11.97
CA ILE A 150 1.01 -21.31 11.37
C ILE A 150 1.07 -21.20 9.84
N VAL A 151 2.03 -21.88 9.21
CA VAL A 151 2.23 -21.97 7.74
C VAL A 151 2.43 -20.64 7.03
N GLY A 152 2.25 -19.48 7.70
CA GLY A 152 2.40 -18.16 7.11
C GLY A 152 3.15 -17.20 8.02
N VAL A 153 4.00 -16.34 7.44
CA VAL A 153 4.73 -15.31 8.20
C VAL A 153 4.18 -13.94 7.81
N PRO A 154 3.73 -13.11 8.78
CA PRO A 154 3.30 -11.75 8.51
C PRO A 154 4.47 -10.93 7.93
N ARG A 155 4.19 -10.13 6.90
CA ARG A 155 5.20 -9.31 6.23
C ARG A 155 5.28 -7.93 6.89
N PRO A 156 6.36 -7.59 7.62
CA PRO A 156 6.41 -6.37 8.46
C PRO A 156 6.20 -5.08 7.67
N TYR A 157 6.77 -4.97 6.47
CA TYR A 157 6.59 -3.77 5.64
C TYR A 157 5.14 -3.53 5.22
N GLU A 158 4.37 -4.58 5.07
CA GLU A 158 2.97 -4.48 4.70
C GLU A 158 2.11 -3.98 5.85
N PHE A 159 2.30 -4.48 7.08
CA PHE A 159 1.42 -4.13 8.19
C PHE A 159 1.82 -2.84 8.90
N LEU A 160 3.08 -2.39 8.78
CA LEU A 160 3.52 -1.17 9.47
C LEU A 160 3.20 0.11 8.69
N ILE A 161 3.30 0.12 7.37
CA ILE A 161 3.29 1.37 6.60
C ILE A 161 2.11 1.46 5.64
N GLY A 162 2.00 0.53 4.69
CA GLY A 162 1.12 0.67 3.54
C GLY A 162 -0.36 0.78 3.88
N PHE A 163 -0.93 -0.28 4.38
CA PHE A 163 -2.38 -0.35 4.65
C PHE A 163 -2.85 0.48 5.87
N PRO A 164 -2.09 0.61 6.98
CA PRO A 164 -2.44 1.57 8.02
C PRO A 164 -2.52 3.00 7.51
N ALA A 165 -1.61 3.39 6.60
CA ALA A 165 -1.66 4.69 5.94
C ALA A 165 -2.96 4.89 5.14
N LEU A 166 -3.51 3.85 4.50
CA LEU A 166 -4.80 3.94 3.85
C LEU A 166 -5.92 4.30 4.83
N ILE A 167 -6.04 3.58 5.96
CA ILE A 167 -7.09 3.78 6.95
C ILE A 167 -7.04 5.20 7.51
N VAL A 168 -5.84 5.70 7.80
CA VAL A 168 -5.62 7.07 8.26
C VAL A 168 -5.88 8.07 7.14
N GLY A 169 -5.34 7.84 5.95
CA GLY A 169 -5.44 8.72 4.79
C GLY A 169 -6.89 8.91 4.32
N THR A 170 -7.67 7.83 4.16
CA THR A 170 -9.09 7.89 3.80
C THR A 170 -9.92 8.59 4.87
N SER A 171 -9.58 8.39 6.16
CA SER A 171 -10.24 9.10 7.26
C SER A 171 -9.90 10.59 7.24
N LEU A 172 -8.66 10.97 6.97
CA LEU A 172 -8.25 12.38 6.84
C LEU A 172 -8.84 13.04 5.59
N ARG A 173 -8.97 12.32 4.47
CA ARG A 173 -9.62 12.83 3.25
C ARG A 173 -11.05 13.29 3.50
N SER A 174 -11.74 12.74 4.50
CA SER A 174 -13.08 13.21 4.89
C SER A 174 -13.09 14.62 5.49
N ARG A 175 -11.93 15.14 5.89
CA ARG A 175 -11.76 16.47 6.52
C ARG A 175 -10.81 17.37 5.77
N TYR A 176 -9.71 16.81 5.24
CA TYR A 176 -8.60 17.56 4.64
C TYR A 176 -8.21 16.96 3.30
N ARG A 177 -7.92 17.80 2.32
CA ARG A 177 -7.48 17.39 0.99
C ARG A 177 -6.12 16.69 1.00
N GLU A 178 -5.28 17.09 1.94
CA GLU A 178 -3.94 16.57 2.16
C GLU A 178 -3.91 15.08 2.57
N GLY A 179 -5.05 14.51 2.97
CA GLY A 179 -5.18 13.08 3.23
C GLY A 179 -4.78 12.19 2.04
N TRP A 180 -4.82 12.71 0.80
CA TRP A 180 -4.35 12.02 -0.38
C TRP A 180 -2.86 11.67 -0.32
N TRP A 181 -2.03 12.55 0.24
CA TRP A 181 -0.60 12.29 0.38
C TRP A 181 -0.29 11.11 1.28
N ILE A 182 -1.12 10.90 2.30
CA ILE A 182 -1.00 9.71 3.15
C ILE A 182 -1.49 8.47 2.41
N CYS A 183 -2.52 8.58 1.57
CA CYS A 183 -2.98 7.48 0.72
C CYS A 183 -1.91 7.01 -0.28
N VAL A 184 -1.00 7.89 -0.74
CA VAL A 184 0.14 7.49 -1.60
C VAL A 184 1.00 6.41 -0.93
N LEU A 185 1.19 6.48 0.40
CA LEU A 185 1.94 5.46 1.13
C LEU A 185 1.25 4.09 1.10
N ALA A 186 -0.07 4.06 0.90
CA ALA A 186 -0.82 2.80 0.75
C ALA A 186 -0.46 2.06 -0.55
N VAL A 187 0.01 2.77 -1.58
CA VAL A 187 0.48 2.15 -2.82
C VAL A 187 1.64 1.20 -2.56
N VAL A 188 2.55 1.56 -1.64
CA VAL A 188 3.67 0.68 -1.27
C VAL A 188 3.16 -0.67 -0.76
N GLY A 189 2.19 -0.67 0.16
CA GLY A 189 1.58 -1.90 0.68
C GLY A 189 0.84 -2.69 -0.41
N SER A 190 0.11 -1.99 -1.29
CA SER A 190 -0.59 -2.61 -2.40
C SER A 190 0.36 -3.29 -3.38
N VAL A 191 1.47 -2.63 -3.78
CA VAL A 191 2.49 -3.23 -4.65
C VAL A 191 3.08 -4.48 -4.04
N ILE A 192 3.44 -4.47 -2.75
CA ILE A 192 4.00 -5.65 -2.10
C ILE A 192 3.05 -6.85 -2.19
N VAL A 193 1.73 -6.62 -2.06
CA VAL A 193 0.74 -7.69 -2.26
C VAL A 193 0.68 -8.09 -3.73
N THR A 194 0.62 -7.14 -4.67
CA THR A 194 0.48 -7.45 -6.10
C THR A 194 1.67 -8.21 -6.68
N VAL A 195 2.89 -7.98 -6.19
CA VAL A 195 4.08 -8.69 -6.67
C VAL A 195 4.38 -9.98 -5.91
N SER A 196 3.60 -10.31 -4.88
CA SER A 196 3.92 -11.43 -3.98
C SER A 196 3.78 -12.81 -4.61
N LEU A 197 3.07 -12.95 -5.71
CA LEU A 197 2.91 -14.20 -6.48
C LEU A 197 3.84 -14.27 -7.71
N VAL A 198 4.75 -13.32 -7.87
CA VAL A 198 5.74 -13.34 -8.97
C VAL A 198 6.77 -14.46 -8.78
N ASP A 199 7.07 -14.80 -7.53
CA ASP A 199 8.01 -15.88 -7.23
C ASP A 199 7.35 -17.23 -7.54
N PRO A 200 7.89 -18.03 -8.47
CA PRO A 200 7.37 -19.36 -8.79
C PRO A 200 7.40 -20.32 -7.60
N ALA A 201 8.26 -20.08 -6.61
CA ALA A 201 8.32 -20.85 -5.37
C ALA A 201 7.27 -20.42 -4.33
N ALA A 202 6.46 -19.42 -4.62
CA ALA A 202 5.39 -18.97 -3.72
C ALA A 202 4.21 -19.94 -3.76
N TYR A 203 4.08 -20.75 -2.72
CA TYR A 203 2.91 -21.62 -2.56
C TYR A 203 1.64 -20.80 -2.30
N PRO A 204 0.54 -21.05 -3.04
CA PRO A 204 -0.72 -20.30 -2.88
C PRO A 204 -1.28 -20.32 -1.45
N SER A 205 -1.14 -21.43 -0.74
CA SER A 205 -1.56 -21.55 0.67
C SER A 205 -0.74 -20.65 1.60
N TYR A 206 0.58 -20.60 1.40
CA TYR A 206 1.45 -19.69 2.15
C TYR A 206 1.12 -18.22 1.89
N PHE A 207 0.88 -17.88 0.61
CA PHE A 207 0.44 -16.53 0.24
C PHE A 207 -0.87 -16.16 0.92
N ALA A 208 -1.88 -17.04 0.84
CA ALA A 208 -3.20 -16.78 1.41
C ALA A 208 -3.13 -16.55 2.93
N LEU A 209 -2.46 -17.44 3.66
CA LEU A 209 -2.33 -17.34 5.12
C LEU A 209 -1.47 -16.14 5.55
N SER A 210 -0.34 -15.92 4.89
CA SER A 210 0.53 -14.76 5.16
C SER A 210 -0.21 -13.44 4.92
N THR A 211 -0.99 -13.35 3.84
CA THR A 211 -1.81 -12.19 3.53
C THR A 211 -2.93 -12.00 4.54
N LEU A 212 -3.58 -13.07 4.98
CA LEU A 212 -4.64 -13.03 6.00
C LEU A 212 -4.10 -12.52 7.34
N TYR A 213 -2.99 -13.08 7.83
CA TYR A 213 -2.38 -12.63 9.10
C TYR A 213 -1.91 -11.18 9.02
N SER A 214 -1.25 -10.82 7.91
CA SER A 214 -0.86 -9.44 7.66
C SER A 214 -2.08 -8.52 7.59
N ALA A 215 -3.20 -8.96 6.99
CA ALA A 215 -4.42 -8.18 6.88
C ALA A 215 -5.02 -7.86 8.26
N ILE A 216 -5.07 -8.83 9.16
CA ILE A 216 -5.57 -8.62 10.53
C ILE A 216 -4.68 -7.61 11.28
N LEU A 217 -3.36 -7.78 11.23
CA LEU A 217 -2.42 -6.86 11.90
C LEU A 217 -2.50 -5.44 11.34
N ARG A 218 -2.58 -5.30 10.00
CA ARG A 218 -2.76 -4.00 9.32
C ARG A 218 -4.01 -3.30 9.77
N LEU A 219 -5.11 -4.04 9.89
CA LEU A 219 -6.39 -3.50 10.33
C LEU A 219 -6.30 -2.99 11.77
N ILE A 220 -5.74 -3.77 12.68
CA ILE A 220 -5.57 -3.38 14.09
C ILE A 220 -4.72 -2.11 14.19
N ILE A 221 -3.55 -2.10 13.56
CA ILE A 221 -2.63 -0.95 13.59
C ILE A 221 -3.27 0.27 12.93
N GLY A 222 -3.93 0.09 11.79
CA GLY A 222 -4.59 1.17 11.07
C GLY A 222 -5.74 1.80 11.86
N LEU A 223 -6.57 0.99 12.52
CA LEU A 223 -7.65 1.49 13.37
C LEU A 223 -7.11 2.17 14.64
N ALA A 224 -6.06 1.64 15.24
CA ALA A 224 -5.38 2.28 16.38
C ALA A 224 -4.78 3.64 15.96
N ALA A 225 -4.06 3.70 14.86
CA ALA A 225 -3.52 4.94 14.31
C ALA A 225 -4.63 5.95 13.98
N ARG A 226 -5.73 5.50 13.37
CA ARG A 226 -6.92 6.31 13.13
C ARG A 226 -7.50 6.87 14.43
N ALA A 227 -7.63 6.04 15.47
CA ALA A 227 -8.16 6.48 16.76
C ALA A 227 -7.31 7.58 17.39
N VAL A 228 -5.99 7.52 17.24
CA VAL A 228 -5.06 8.55 17.72
C VAL A 228 -5.20 9.84 16.90
N VAL A 229 -5.17 9.73 15.57
CA VAL A 229 -5.18 10.89 14.65
C VAL A 229 -6.54 11.61 14.66
N MET A 230 -7.63 10.87 14.81
CA MET A 230 -9.00 11.41 14.76
C MET A 230 -9.53 11.81 16.13
N ARG A 231 -8.72 11.73 17.21
CA ARG A 231 -9.12 12.21 18.54
C ARG A 231 -9.55 13.66 18.46
N PRO A 232 -10.71 14.02 19.04
CA PRO A 232 -11.12 15.40 19.11
C PRO A 232 -10.11 16.17 19.98
N ARG A 233 -9.34 17.06 19.36
CA ARG A 233 -8.53 18.03 20.12
C ARG A 233 -9.51 18.88 20.91
N GLY A 234 -9.35 18.86 22.22
CA GLY A 234 -10.30 19.35 23.22
C GLY A 234 -10.98 20.71 22.90
N ARG A 235 -12.07 20.98 23.56
CA ARG A 235 -13.08 22.05 23.40
C ARG A 235 -12.66 23.44 22.87
N ARG A 236 -11.38 23.78 22.78
CA ARG A 236 -10.90 25.03 22.18
C ARG A 236 -11.06 25.09 20.65
N SER A 237 -11.26 23.98 19.97
CA SER A 237 -11.45 23.93 18.51
C SER A 237 -12.93 23.91 18.08
N ALA A 238 -13.86 23.83 19.00
CA ALA A 238 -15.30 23.81 18.67
C ALA A 238 -15.82 25.17 18.13
N ARG A 239 -15.00 26.23 18.22
CA ARG A 239 -15.30 27.56 17.68
C ARG A 239 -14.58 27.87 16.37
N ALA A 240 -13.72 26.99 15.90
CA ALA A 240 -13.03 27.12 14.63
C ALA A 240 -13.85 26.46 13.53
N VAL A 241 -14.61 27.30 12.83
CA VAL A 241 -15.10 27.11 11.47
C VAL A 241 -15.67 25.71 11.20
N GLN A 242 -16.98 25.63 11.17
CA GLN A 242 -17.68 24.58 10.41
C GLN A 242 -17.29 24.73 8.92
N LEU A 243 -16.16 24.16 8.56
CA LEU A 243 -15.81 24.01 7.15
C LEU A 243 -16.93 23.19 6.50
N PRO A 244 -17.48 23.64 5.37
CA PRO A 244 -18.53 22.93 4.70
C PRO A 244 -18.05 21.50 4.42
N LYS A 245 -18.88 20.54 4.78
CA LYS A 245 -18.60 19.10 4.60
C LYS A 245 -18.31 18.85 3.12
N ARG A 246 -17.06 18.64 2.80
CA ARG A 246 -16.65 18.43 1.41
C ARG A 246 -17.31 17.16 0.88
N VAL A 247 -18.13 17.32 -0.13
CA VAL A 247 -18.74 16.24 -0.88
C VAL A 247 -17.80 15.89 -2.02
N GLU A 248 -17.05 14.80 -1.90
CA GLU A 248 -16.35 14.24 -3.07
C GLU A 248 -17.37 13.52 -3.96
N PRO A 249 -17.18 13.54 -5.30
CA PRO A 249 -18.05 12.83 -6.22
C PRO A 249 -18.05 11.33 -5.90
N LYS A 250 -19.18 10.69 -6.13
CA LYS A 250 -19.30 9.23 -5.98
C LYS A 250 -18.35 8.54 -6.96
N ARG A 251 -17.90 7.32 -6.62
CA ARG A 251 -16.94 6.50 -7.37
C ARG A 251 -17.21 6.40 -8.89
N LEU A 252 -18.47 6.46 -9.28
CA LEU A 252 -18.92 6.39 -10.70
C LEU A 252 -19.49 7.70 -11.22
N ALA A 253 -19.27 8.83 -10.53
CA ALA A 253 -19.73 10.12 -11.05
C ALA A 253 -18.84 10.55 -12.21
N PRO A 254 -19.41 11.06 -13.32
CA PRO A 254 -18.63 11.58 -14.44
C PRO A 254 -17.77 12.75 -13.96
N LEU A 255 -16.52 12.76 -14.40
CA LEU A 255 -15.60 13.88 -14.17
C LEU A 255 -16.15 15.10 -14.94
N LYS A 256 -16.50 16.16 -14.21
CA LYS A 256 -16.86 17.45 -14.78
C LYS A 256 -15.64 18.31 -14.98
#